data_0fc7b0ed8ecff932ead95b84bf7161de
#
_entry.id   0fc7b0ed8ecff932ead95b84bf7161de
#
_cell.length_a   1.000
_cell.length_b   1.000
_cell.length_c   1.000
_cell.angle_alpha   90.00
_cell.angle_beta   90.00
_cell.angle_gamma   90.00
#
_symmetry.space_group_name_H-M   'P 1'
#
loop_
_entity.id
_entity.type
_entity.pdbx_description
1 polymer ?
#
loop_
_entity_poly.entity_id
_entity_poly.type
_entity_poly.pdbx_seq_one_letter_code
_entity_poly.pdbx_strand_id
1 'polypeptide(L)'
;LNNYLKNVGSETYVFKRCSGLYQTLLSYGGDRLNKETIKSYKTGSMLFFKISFSIDMKNKLGDSDYVSKLNTEQIVSIAKIYRKRMDNNYLRDGQALGNDKLIKDDVIICREILSQLK
;
A
#
# COMPACT_ATOMS: atom_id res chain seq x y z
N LEU A 1 -3.55 -6.54 -8.76
CA LEU A 1 -4.33 -5.34 -8.42
C LEU A 1 -5.46 -5.07 -9.37
N ASN A 2 -5.23 -5.18 -10.68
CA ASN A 2 -6.27 -4.90 -11.68
C ASN A 2 -7.51 -5.76 -11.48
N ASN A 3 -7.35 -7.00 -11.02
CA ASN A 3 -8.47 -7.90 -10.77
C ASN A 3 -9.37 -7.39 -9.64
N TYR A 4 -8.78 -6.72 -8.65
CA TYR A 4 -9.53 -6.21 -7.51
C TYR A 4 -10.39 -5.01 -7.87
N LEU A 5 -9.97 -4.22 -8.85
CA LEU A 5 -10.75 -3.05 -9.30
C LEU A 5 -12.09 -3.45 -9.91
N LYS A 6 -12.21 -4.68 -10.38
CA LYS A 6 -13.42 -5.19 -11.03
C LYS A 6 -14.35 -5.94 -10.08
N ASN A 7 -13.90 -6.24 -8.87
CA ASN A 7 -14.67 -7.04 -7.91
C ASN A 7 -15.50 -6.15 -7.00
N VAL A 8 -16.78 -6.49 -6.85
CA VAL A 8 -17.68 -5.83 -5.90
C VAL A 8 -17.21 -6.14 -4.48
N GLY A 9 -17.18 -5.14 -3.64
CA GLY A 9 -16.73 -5.29 -2.25
C GLY A 9 -15.23 -5.12 -2.06
N SER A 10 -14.48 -4.95 -3.15
CA SER A 10 -13.02 -4.75 -3.09
C SER A 10 -12.63 -3.30 -3.37
N GLU A 11 -13.59 -2.37 -3.27
CA GLU A 11 -13.38 -0.97 -3.63
C GLU A 11 -12.22 -0.34 -2.87
N THR A 12 -12.04 -0.70 -1.60
CA THR A 12 -10.98 -0.12 -0.78
C THR A 12 -9.70 -0.95 -0.80
N TYR A 13 -9.75 -2.18 -1.31
CA TYR A 13 -8.62 -3.10 -1.23
C TYR A 13 -7.38 -2.56 -1.95
N VAL A 14 -7.57 -2.01 -3.15
CA VAL A 14 -6.45 -1.48 -3.93
C VAL A 14 -5.77 -0.33 -3.19
N PHE A 15 -6.54 0.53 -2.54
CA PHE A 15 -5.99 1.66 -1.78
C PHE A 15 -5.27 1.18 -0.53
N LYS A 16 -5.83 0.21 0.18
CA LYS A 16 -5.18 -0.40 1.35
C LYS A 16 -3.88 -1.09 0.95
N ARG A 17 -3.90 -1.79 -0.18
CA ARG A 17 -2.73 -2.50 -0.70
C ARG A 17 -1.62 -1.52 -1.08
N CYS A 18 -1.96 -0.43 -1.76
CA CYS A 18 -0.99 0.61 -2.12
C CYS A 18 -0.44 1.33 -0.89
N SER A 19 -1.29 1.61 0.10
CA SER A 19 -0.83 2.21 1.36
C SER A 19 0.16 1.28 2.07
N GLY A 20 -0.19 0.00 2.18
CA GLY A 20 0.69 -1.01 2.81
C GLY A 20 2.01 -1.19 2.07
N LEU A 21 1.97 -1.20 0.74
CA LEU A 21 3.17 -1.28 -0.08
C LEU A 21 4.10 -0.09 0.18
N TYR A 22 3.56 1.13 0.16
CA TYR A 22 4.36 2.33 0.38
C TYR A 22 4.95 2.37 1.78
N GLN A 23 4.20 1.94 2.79
CA GLN A 23 4.72 1.85 4.15
C GLN A 23 5.89 0.86 4.23
N THR A 24 5.77 -0.27 3.54
CA THR A 24 6.83 -1.28 3.52
C THR A 24 8.07 -0.77 2.79
N LEU A 25 7.89 -0.09 1.66
CA LEU A 25 8.99 0.50 0.91
C LEU A 25 9.74 1.54 1.73
N LEU A 26 9.01 2.36 2.50
CA LEU A 26 9.63 3.33 3.41
C LEU A 26 10.45 2.62 4.50
N SER A 27 9.88 1.61 5.12
CA SER A 27 10.53 0.86 6.18
C SER A 27 11.76 0.11 5.67
N TYR A 28 11.63 -0.52 4.51
CA TYR A 28 12.71 -1.33 3.95
C TYR A 28 13.84 -0.49 3.39
N GLY A 29 13.48 0.61 2.70
CA GLY A 29 14.48 1.48 2.08
C GLY A 29 15.21 2.35 3.10
N GLY A 30 14.48 2.88 4.07
CA GLY A 30 15.05 3.70 5.14
C GLY A 30 15.91 4.84 4.60
N ASP A 31 17.12 4.95 5.13
CA ASP A 31 18.07 6.02 4.78
C ASP A 31 18.61 5.91 3.36
N ARG A 32 18.41 4.77 2.71
CA ARG A 32 18.86 4.58 1.32
C ARG A 32 17.98 5.29 0.31
N LEU A 33 16.78 5.73 0.71
CA LEU A 33 15.87 6.47 -0.14
C LEU A 33 16.21 7.95 -0.12
N ASN A 34 16.08 8.63 -1.26
CA ASN A 34 16.25 10.08 -1.28
C ASN A 34 15.04 10.78 -0.67
N LYS A 35 15.20 12.06 -0.35
CA LYS A 35 14.16 12.84 0.34
C LYS A 35 12.86 12.93 -0.46
N GLU A 36 12.96 13.08 -1.77
CA GLU A 36 11.77 13.18 -2.63
C GLU A 36 11.00 11.87 -2.65
N THR A 37 11.70 10.76 -2.72
CA THR A 37 11.08 9.43 -2.68
C THR A 37 10.39 9.19 -1.35
N ILE A 38 11.05 9.52 -0.24
CA ILE A 38 10.47 9.40 1.11
C ILE A 38 9.19 10.22 1.19
N LYS A 39 9.23 11.47 0.74
CA LYS A 39 8.06 12.35 0.76
C LYS A 39 6.92 11.79 -0.09
N SER A 40 7.24 11.30 -1.27
CA SER A 40 6.25 10.73 -2.19
C SER A 40 5.56 9.51 -1.56
N TYR A 41 6.31 8.60 -0.97
CA TYR A 41 5.74 7.42 -0.35
C TYR A 41 4.91 7.76 0.90
N LYS A 42 5.39 8.69 1.73
CA LYS A 42 4.62 9.14 2.91
C LYS A 42 3.30 9.78 2.49
N THR A 43 3.36 10.72 1.54
CA THR A 43 2.17 11.41 1.04
C THR A 43 1.21 10.43 0.38
N GLY A 44 1.73 9.54 -0.44
CA GLY A 44 0.92 8.53 -1.12
C GLY A 44 0.25 7.57 -0.15
N SER A 45 1.00 7.08 0.83
CA SER A 45 0.45 6.18 1.84
C SER A 45 -0.71 6.84 2.60
N MET A 46 -0.54 8.10 3.00
CA MET A 46 -1.59 8.85 3.69
C MET A 46 -2.80 9.09 2.81
N LEU A 47 -2.57 9.43 1.54
CA LEU A 47 -3.67 9.68 0.60
C LEU A 47 -4.48 8.42 0.36
N PHE A 48 -3.82 7.28 0.14
CA PHE A 48 -4.51 6.00 -0.02
C PHE A 48 -5.30 5.63 1.23
N PHE A 49 -4.73 5.87 2.42
CA PHE A 49 -5.46 5.64 3.68
C PHE A 49 -6.73 6.49 3.74
N LYS A 50 -6.61 7.78 3.43
CA LYS A 50 -7.74 8.70 3.49
C LYS A 50 -8.86 8.29 2.52
N ILE A 51 -8.51 7.85 1.32
CA ILE A 51 -9.49 7.42 0.34
C ILE A 51 -10.20 6.16 0.82
N SER A 52 -9.44 5.17 1.28
CA SER A 52 -10.01 3.94 1.83
C SER A 52 -10.93 4.23 3.00
N PHE A 53 -10.49 5.08 3.93
CA PHE A 53 -11.28 5.49 5.08
C PHE A 53 -12.58 6.16 4.64
N SER A 54 -12.51 7.07 3.68
CA SER A 54 -13.68 7.81 3.19
C SER A 54 -14.71 6.86 2.56
N ILE A 55 -14.24 5.91 1.77
CA ILE A 55 -15.14 4.93 1.14
C ILE A 55 -15.79 4.04 2.19
N ASP A 56 -15.03 3.54 3.15
CA ASP A 56 -15.56 2.70 4.22
C ASP A 56 -16.57 3.45 5.09
N MET A 57 -16.32 4.75 5.36
CA MET A 57 -17.28 5.58 6.07
C MET A 57 -18.57 5.77 5.27
N LYS A 58 -18.46 6.01 3.96
CA LYS A 58 -19.59 6.14 3.07
C LYS A 58 -20.43 4.86 3.04
N ASN A 59 -19.77 3.70 3.12
CA ASN A 59 -20.44 2.40 3.14
C ASN A 59 -20.97 2.01 4.53
N LYS A 60 -20.83 2.91 5.51
CA LYS A 60 -21.39 2.74 6.86
C LYS A 60 -20.93 1.49 7.58
N LEU A 61 -19.63 1.18 7.49
CA LEU A 61 -19.06 0.02 8.18
C LEU A 61 -18.97 0.21 9.69
N GLY A 62 -19.16 1.43 10.19
CA GLY A 62 -19.10 1.74 11.61
C GLY A 62 -18.85 3.23 11.83
N ASP A 63 -18.59 3.62 13.08
CA ASP A 63 -18.22 4.99 13.38
C ASP A 63 -16.77 5.27 12.96
N SER A 64 -16.34 6.55 13.02
CA SER A 64 -15.04 6.95 12.53
C SER A 64 -13.89 6.26 13.25
N ASP A 65 -14.00 6.06 14.56
CA ASP A 65 -12.95 5.41 15.34
C ASP A 65 -12.81 3.94 14.93
N TYR A 66 -13.92 3.24 14.78
CA TYR A 66 -13.91 1.85 14.34
C TYR A 66 -13.35 1.71 12.94
N VAL A 67 -13.81 2.54 11.99
CA VAL A 67 -13.36 2.47 10.59
C VAL A 67 -11.89 2.80 10.47
N SER A 68 -11.42 3.81 11.23
CA SER A 68 -9.99 4.17 11.23
C SER A 68 -9.14 3.01 11.74
N LYS A 69 -9.56 2.39 12.85
CA LYS A 69 -8.85 1.25 13.42
C LYS A 69 -8.83 0.07 12.46
N LEU A 70 -9.97 -0.24 11.83
CA LEU A 70 -10.08 -1.33 10.89
C LEU A 70 -9.16 -1.11 9.68
N ASN A 71 -9.16 0.10 9.11
CA ASN A 71 -8.28 0.43 7.98
C ASN A 71 -6.81 0.29 8.38
N THR A 72 -6.44 0.80 9.55
CA THR A 72 -5.07 0.70 10.04
C THR A 72 -4.64 -0.76 10.18
N GLU A 73 -5.46 -1.59 10.81
CA GLU A 73 -5.15 -3.00 11.01
C GLU A 73 -5.02 -3.75 9.68
N GLN A 74 -5.91 -3.49 8.73
CA GLN A 74 -5.87 -4.12 7.42
C GLN A 74 -4.63 -3.70 6.63
N ILE A 75 -4.29 -2.43 6.67
CA ILE A 75 -3.09 -1.92 5.99
C ILE A 75 -1.82 -2.50 6.61
N VAL A 76 -1.75 -2.57 7.94
CA VAL A 76 -0.60 -3.17 8.64
C VAL A 76 -0.46 -4.64 8.26
N SER A 77 -1.56 -5.38 8.18
CA SER A 77 -1.53 -6.78 7.77
C SER A 77 -0.98 -6.95 6.35
N ILE A 78 -1.40 -6.09 5.44
CA ILE A 78 -0.91 -6.10 4.06
C ILE A 78 0.58 -5.74 4.02
N ALA A 79 0.98 -4.73 4.80
CA ALA A 79 2.39 -4.33 4.88
C ALA A 79 3.27 -5.49 5.38
N LYS A 80 2.79 -6.27 6.35
CA LYS A 80 3.52 -7.44 6.84
C LYS A 80 3.71 -8.50 5.76
N ILE A 81 2.70 -8.70 4.91
CA ILE A 81 2.80 -9.65 3.80
C ILE A 81 3.87 -9.19 2.81
N TYR A 82 3.87 -7.91 2.44
CA TYR A 82 4.91 -7.35 1.56
C TYR A 82 6.29 -7.47 2.21
N ARG A 83 6.39 -7.14 3.49
CA ARG A 83 7.68 -7.20 4.21
C ARG A 83 8.25 -8.62 4.22
N LYS A 84 7.41 -9.61 4.50
CA LYS A 84 7.83 -11.00 4.48
C LYS A 84 8.31 -11.42 3.09
N ARG A 85 7.58 -11.00 2.06
CA ARG A 85 7.96 -11.29 0.68
C ARG A 85 9.29 -10.65 0.31
N MET A 86 9.50 -9.39 0.71
CA MET A 86 10.76 -8.69 0.48
C MET A 86 11.93 -9.32 1.25
N ASP A 87 11.69 -9.74 2.49
CA ASP A 87 12.70 -10.44 3.28
C ASP A 87 13.13 -11.73 2.60
N ASN A 88 12.16 -12.51 2.12
CA ASN A 88 12.45 -13.76 1.41
C ASN A 88 13.23 -13.51 0.11
N ASN A 89 12.86 -12.46 -0.63
CA ASN A 89 13.55 -12.08 -1.85
C ASN A 89 15.00 -11.68 -1.55
N TYR A 90 15.21 -10.93 -0.48
CA TYR A 90 16.55 -10.50 -0.08
C TYR A 90 17.43 -11.68 0.30
N LEU A 91 16.89 -12.63 1.06
CA LEU A 91 17.62 -13.83 1.46
C LEU A 91 18.01 -14.69 0.27
N ARG A 92 17.13 -14.78 -0.74
CA ARG A 92 17.37 -15.62 -1.92
C ARG A 92 18.29 -14.92 -2.94
N ASP A 93 18.03 -13.64 -3.22
CA ASP A 93 18.63 -12.93 -4.35
C ASP A 93 19.51 -11.74 -3.94
N GLY A 94 19.55 -11.39 -2.66
CA GLY A 94 20.23 -10.19 -2.20
C GLY A 94 19.53 -8.88 -2.54
N GLN A 95 18.29 -8.95 -3.03
CA GLN A 95 17.50 -7.78 -3.45
C GLN A 95 16.05 -7.95 -3.04
N ALA A 96 15.52 -7.00 -2.28
CA ALA A 96 14.15 -7.05 -1.79
C ALA A 96 13.11 -7.07 -2.92
N LEU A 97 13.31 -6.24 -3.94
CA LEU A 97 12.41 -6.18 -5.09
C LEU A 97 12.88 -7.08 -6.23
N GLY A 98 14.17 -7.10 -6.48
CA GLY A 98 14.89 -7.99 -7.39
C GLY A 98 14.09 -8.40 -8.62
N ASN A 99 13.83 -9.69 -8.71
CA ASN A 99 13.09 -10.31 -9.81
C ASN A 99 11.61 -10.54 -9.47
N ASP A 100 11.10 -9.93 -8.40
CA ASP A 100 9.72 -10.13 -7.99
C ASP A 100 8.77 -9.29 -8.84
N LYS A 101 8.21 -9.94 -9.86
CA LYS A 101 7.30 -9.30 -10.80
C LYS A 101 6.06 -8.75 -10.11
N LEU A 102 5.54 -9.46 -9.11
CA LEU A 102 4.32 -9.02 -8.39
C LEU A 102 4.55 -7.66 -7.75
N ILE A 103 5.65 -7.52 -7.01
CA ILE A 103 5.95 -6.26 -6.32
C ILE A 103 6.22 -5.15 -7.33
N LYS A 104 6.98 -5.44 -8.38
CA LYS A 104 7.27 -4.45 -9.41
C LYS A 104 6.01 -3.95 -10.10
N ASP A 105 5.09 -4.86 -10.44
CA ASP A 105 3.83 -4.50 -11.06
C ASP A 105 2.98 -3.66 -10.10
N ASP A 106 2.94 -4.02 -8.83
CA ASP A 106 2.20 -3.27 -7.83
C ASP A 106 2.77 -1.86 -7.65
N VAL A 107 4.08 -1.70 -7.66
CA VAL A 107 4.71 -0.37 -7.59
C VAL A 107 4.26 0.50 -8.76
N ILE A 108 4.26 -0.06 -9.96
CA ILE A 108 3.85 0.67 -11.17
C ILE A 108 2.37 1.07 -11.07
N ILE A 109 1.50 0.13 -10.70
CA ILE A 109 0.06 0.36 -10.63
C ILE A 109 -0.25 1.41 -9.55
N CYS A 110 0.35 1.30 -8.38
CA CYS A 110 0.13 2.27 -7.30
C CYS A 110 0.61 3.67 -7.71
N ARG A 111 1.72 3.77 -8.43
CA ARG A 111 2.22 5.04 -8.93
C ARG A 111 1.26 5.68 -9.93
N GLU A 112 0.71 4.87 -10.83
CA GLU A 112 -0.26 5.36 -11.81
C GLU A 112 -1.53 5.85 -11.14
N ILE A 113 -2.04 5.10 -10.18
CA ILE A 113 -3.23 5.51 -9.42
C ILE A 113 -2.95 6.83 -8.70
N LEU A 114 -1.81 6.92 -8.01
CA LEU A 114 -1.43 8.12 -7.27
C LEU A 114 -1.36 9.34 -8.19
N SER A 115 -0.82 9.19 -9.39
CA SER A 115 -0.69 10.29 -10.33
C SER A 115 -2.05 10.83 -10.78
N GLN A 116 -3.06 9.96 -10.83
CA GLN A 116 -4.43 10.36 -11.21
C GLN A 116 -5.17 11.06 -10.06
N LEU A 117 -4.71 10.87 -8.83
CA LEU A 117 -5.36 11.46 -7.65
C LEU A 117 -4.85 12.86 -7.32
N LYS A 118 -3.75 13.26 -7.92
CA LYS A 118 -3.14 14.57 -7.68
C LYS A 118 -3.71 15.65 -8.56
#